data_b45d37d13c83bf0431e37935af1d764a
#
_entry.id   b45d37d13c83bf0431e37935af1d764a
#
_cell.length_a   1.000
_cell.length_b   1.000
_cell.length_c   1.000
_cell.angle_alpha   90.00
_cell.angle_beta   90.00
_cell.angle_gamma   90.00
#
_symmetry.space_group_name_H-M   'P 1'
#
loop_
_entity.id
_entity.type
_entity.pdbx_description
1 polymer ?
#
loop_
_entity_poly.entity_id
_entity_poly.type
_entity_poly.pdbx_seq_one_letter_code
_entity_poly.pdbx_strand_id
1 'polypeptide(L)'
;MKKILLYLPVMLILAAGFGCSEQRKWNREQRKEMREMLRDYRQMAYLNDLTDAEFILFSDDVATALEGDYPVYATFVTMPGVEDTVQLVIVETVVEELQADARNMRHIFPYEQLVARKMLPAGLEHDQLHAFYNCLAGKVNSTFVTLDQFVNAVMADTVNTSTMQRLEGHCANDLFDWEITEVEVIETN
;
A
#
# COMPACT_ATOMS: atom_id res chain seq x y z
N MET A 1 22.85 -26.06 -58.39
CA MET A 1 21.90 -24.99 -58.08
C MET A 1 20.55 -25.45 -57.45
N LYS A 2 20.33 -26.73 -57.10
CA LYS A 2 19.07 -27.25 -56.54
C LYS A 2 19.07 -27.33 -55.00
N LYS A 3 20.18 -27.09 -54.31
CA LYS A 3 20.29 -27.21 -52.84
C LYS A 3 19.99 -25.91 -52.09
N ILE A 4 19.99 -24.75 -52.73
CA ILE A 4 19.74 -23.44 -52.10
C ILE A 4 18.24 -23.19 -51.87
N LEU A 5 17.37 -23.81 -52.70
CA LEU A 5 15.91 -23.60 -52.62
C LEU A 5 15.26 -24.30 -51.42
N LEU A 6 15.95 -25.29 -50.80
CA LEU A 6 15.38 -26.07 -49.69
C LEU A 6 15.57 -25.39 -48.30
N TYR A 7 16.52 -24.46 -48.19
CA TYR A 7 16.79 -23.75 -46.92
C TYR A 7 15.97 -22.48 -46.72
N LEU A 8 15.38 -21.95 -47.81
CA LEU A 8 14.57 -20.73 -47.72
C LEU A 8 13.30 -20.88 -46.87
N PRO A 9 12.51 -21.99 -46.98
CA PRO A 9 11.34 -22.17 -46.12
C PRO A 9 11.69 -22.45 -44.64
N VAL A 10 12.83 -23.08 -44.36
CA VAL A 10 13.27 -23.35 -42.99
C VAL A 10 13.69 -22.06 -42.27
N MET A 11 14.36 -21.14 -42.97
CA MET A 11 14.70 -19.81 -42.40
C MET A 11 13.46 -18.95 -42.18
N LEU A 12 12.42 -19.06 -43.01
CA LEU A 12 11.17 -18.30 -42.83
C LEU A 12 10.36 -18.79 -41.60
N ILE A 13 10.42 -20.10 -41.30
CA ILE A 13 9.74 -20.67 -40.11
C ILE A 13 10.47 -20.29 -38.83
N LEU A 14 11.80 -20.17 -38.86
CA LEU A 14 12.58 -19.71 -37.71
C LEU A 14 12.38 -18.22 -37.41
N ALA A 15 12.16 -17.38 -38.43
CA ALA A 15 11.87 -15.96 -38.25
C ALA A 15 10.46 -15.69 -37.70
N ALA A 16 9.49 -16.59 -37.92
CA ALA A 16 8.13 -16.47 -37.38
C ALA A 16 8.02 -16.89 -35.90
N GLY A 17 9.04 -17.56 -35.35
CA GLY A 17 9.02 -18.02 -33.94
C GLY A 17 9.54 -17.03 -32.93
N PHE A 18 10.12 -15.90 -33.34
CA PHE A 18 10.68 -14.88 -32.41
C PHE A 18 9.80 -13.66 -32.18
N GLY A 19 8.57 -13.65 -32.67
CA GLY A 19 7.69 -12.47 -32.65
C GLY A 19 6.64 -12.42 -31.54
N CYS A 20 6.68 -13.27 -30.51
CA CYS A 20 5.58 -13.38 -29.52
C CYS A 20 5.98 -13.23 -28.06
N SER A 21 7.02 -12.49 -27.70
CA SER A 21 7.39 -12.35 -26.29
C SER A 21 7.31 -10.93 -25.70
N GLU A 22 6.87 -9.92 -26.45
CA GLU A 22 6.86 -8.52 -25.94
C GLU A 22 5.50 -7.94 -25.58
N GLN A 23 4.41 -8.68 -25.61
CA GLN A 23 3.07 -8.14 -25.29
C GLN A 23 2.53 -8.61 -23.94
N ARG A 24 3.37 -8.82 -22.93
CA ARG A 24 2.93 -9.26 -21.60
C ARG A 24 2.95 -8.15 -20.55
N LYS A 25 3.06 -6.91 -20.95
CA LYS A 25 2.98 -5.76 -20.03
C LYS A 25 1.70 -4.98 -20.27
N TRP A 26 1.10 -4.55 -19.16
CA TRP A 26 -0.05 -3.67 -19.25
C TRP A 26 0.34 -2.36 -19.92
N ASN A 27 -0.45 -1.92 -20.89
CA ASN A 27 -0.23 -0.65 -21.55
C ASN A 27 -0.69 0.53 -20.68
N ARG A 28 -0.40 1.75 -21.14
CA ARG A 28 -0.71 2.98 -20.39
C ARG A 28 -2.20 3.14 -20.08
N GLU A 29 -3.09 2.77 -21.02
CA GLU A 29 -4.55 2.89 -20.81
C GLU A 29 -5.01 1.86 -19.76
N GLN A 30 -4.51 0.64 -19.79
CA GLN A 30 -4.81 -0.40 -18.81
C GLN A 30 -4.36 -0.01 -17.40
N ARG A 31 -3.17 0.60 -17.26
CA ARG A 31 -2.70 1.14 -15.98
C ARG A 31 -3.56 2.32 -15.51
N LYS A 32 -4.07 3.13 -16.44
CA LYS A 32 -5.00 4.20 -16.10
C LYS A 32 -6.35 3.65 -15.64
N GLU A 33 -6.89 2.63 -16.31
CA GLU A 33 -8.12 1.95 -15.89
C GLU A 33 -7.94 1.32 -14.50
N MET A 34 -6.80 0.70 -14.22
CA MET A 34 -6.47 0.18 -12.89
C MET A 34 -6.47 1.29 -11.83
N ARG A 35 -5.88 2.44 -12.12
CA ARG A 35 -5.89 3.60 -11.21
C ARG A 35 -7.31 4.13 -10.96
N GLU A 36 -8.17 4.16 -11.96
CA GLU A 36 -9.58 4.54 -11.76
C GLU A 36 -10.29 3.51 -10.85
N MET A 37 -10.05 2.21 -11.03
CA MET A 37 -10.58 1.17 -10.14
C MET A 37 -10.08 1.36 -8.70
N LEU A 38 -8.82 1.71 -8.49
CA LEU A 38 -8.26 1.94 -7.16
C LEU A 38 -8.86 3.15 -6.45
N ARG A 39 -9.51 4.07 -7.15
CA ARG A 39 -10.22 5.21 -6.51
C ARG A 39 -11.35 4.79 -5.60
N ASP A 40 -11.99 3.65 -5.86
CA ASP A 40 -13.07 3.13 -5.03
C ASP A 40 -12.54 2.69 -3.65
N TYR A 41 -11.24 2.38 -3.57
CA TYR A 41 -10.55 2.01 -2.32
C TYR A 41 -9.98 3.21 -1.56
N ARG A 42 -10.05 4.44 -2.12
CA ARG A 42 -9.44 5.63 -1.51
C ARG A 42 -10.04 6.01 -0.15
N GLN A 43 -11.19 5.49 0.20
CA GLN A 43 -11.80 5.65 1.53
C GLN A 43 -11.14 4.80 2.62
N MET A 44 -10.34 3.81 2.26
CA MET A 44 -9.61 2.99 3.22
C MET A 44 -8.55 3.83 3.94
N ALA A 45 -8.27 3.56 5.21
CA ALA A 45 -7.41 4.36 6.08
C ALA A 45 -6.12 4.73 5.34
N TYR A 46 -5.11 4.19 5.21
CA TYR A 46 -3.86 4.61 4.56
C TYR A 46 -4.07 5.43 3.26
N LEU A 47 -4.94 4.95 2.35
CA LEU A 47 -5.17 5.56 1.04
C LEU A 47 -5.89 6.91 1.11
N ASN A 48 -6.68 7.12 2.14
CA ASN A 48 -7.44 8.36 2.33
C ASN A 48 -6.54 9.56 2.63
N ASP A 49 -5.40 9.33 3.26
CA ASP A 49 -4.43 10.38 3.63
C ASP A 49 -3.44 10.71 2.50
N LEU A 50 -3.31 9.85 1.49
CA LEU A 50 -2.41 10.09 0.36
C LEU A 50 -2.83 11.34 -0.43
N THR A 51 -1.86 12.19 -0.74
CA THR A 51 -2.05 13.24 -1.76
C THR A 51 -2.32 12.61 -3.13
N ASP A 52 -2.81 13.40 -4.08
CA ASP A 52 -3.04 12.90 -5.44
C ASP A 52 -1.76 12.39 -6.11
N ALA A 53 -0.61 13.01 -5.83
CA ALA A 53 0.67 12.56 -6.37
C ALA A 53 1.12 11.23 -5.75
N GLU A 54 1.01 11.08 -4.43
CA GLU A 54 1.32 9.84 -3.72
C GLU A 54 0.36 8.72 -4.16
N PHE A 55 -0.92 9.00 -4.30
CA PHE A 55 -1.89 8.01 -4.79
C PHE A 55 -1.60 7.53 -6.21
N ILE A 56 -1.08 8.40 -7.09
CA ILE A 56 -0.65 8.00 -8.44
C ILE A 56 0.51 7.01 -8.36
N LEU A 57 1.53 7.30 -7.53
CA LEU A 57 2.69 6.43 -7.34
C LEU A 57 2.26 5.09 -6.73
N PHE A 58 1.51 5.11 -5.64
CA PHE A 58 0.94 3.93 -5.03
C PHE A 58 0.14 3.06 -6.02
N SER A 59 -0.69 3.70 -6.86
CA SER A 59 -1.47 2.99 -7.87
C SER A 59 -0.60 2.34 -8.94
N ASP A 60 0.53 2.96 -9.28
CA ASP A 60 1.48 2.38 -10.24
C ASP A 60 2.24 1.19 -9.63
N ASP A 61 2.50 1.20 -8.31
CA ASP A 61 3.11 0.07 -7.59
C ASP A 61 2.14 -1.11 -7.49
N VAL A 62 0.89 -0.88 -7.11
CA VAL A 62 -0.17 -1.91 -7.13
C VAL A 62 -0.34 -2.48 -8.54
N ALA A 63 -0.40 -1.64 -9.58
CA ALA A 63 -0.52 -2.10 -10.97
C ALA A 63 0.70 -2.91 -11.40
N THR A 64 1.89 -2.60 -10.90
CA THR A 64 3.12 -3.34 -11.20
C THR A 64 3.14 -4.70 -10.54
N ALA A 65 2.68 -4.81 -9.29
CA ALA A 65 2.54 -6.08 -8.58
C ALA A 65 1.51 -6.99 -9.30
N LEU A 66 0.33 -6.45 -9.58
CA LEU A 66 -0.73 -7.18 -10.31
C LEU A 66 -0.28 -7.62 -11.70
N GLU A 67 0.46 -6.78 -12.45
CA GLU A 67 1.01 -7.13 -13.75
C GLU A 67 2.01 -8.29 -13.68
N GLY A 68 2.78 -8.35 -12.58
CA GLY A 68 3.72 -9.45 -12.32
C GLY A 68 3.02 -10.80 -12.26
N ASP A 69 1.92 -10.88 -11.54
CA ASP A 69 1.14 -12.11 -11.34
C ASP A 69 0.14 -12.36 -12.47
N TYR A 70 -0.40 -11.31 -13.06
CA TYR A 70 -1.43 -11.34 -14.11
C TYR A 70 -0.99 -10.55 -15.35
N PRO A 71 -0.05 -11.06 -16.16
CA PRO A 71 0.52 -10.30 -17.27
C PRO A 71 -0.48 -10.00 -18.40
N VAL A 72 -1.63 -10.69 -18.45
CA VAL A 72 -2.70 -10.45 -19.43
C VAL A 72 -3.85 -9.68 -18.78
N TYR A 73 -3.89 -8.37 -18.97
CA TYR A 73 -4.89 -7.48 -18.35
C TYR A 73 -6.35 -7.92 -18.55
N ALA A 74 -6.71 -8.28 -19.80
CA ALA A 74 -8.08 -8.70 -20.11
C ALA A 74 -8.51 -9.97 -19.33
N THR A 75 -7.59 -10.87 -19.05
CA THR A 75 -7.86 -12.05 -18.22
C THR A 75 -8.02 -11.66 -16.75
N PHE A 76 -7.17 -10.76 -16.26
CA PHE A 76 -7.22 -10.26 -14.90
C PHE A 76 -8.58 -9.60 -14.58
N VAL A 77 -8.99 -8.60 -15.37
CA VAL A 77 -10.23 -7.84 -15.07
C VAL A 77 -11.51 -8.65 -15.23
N THR A 78 -11.45 -9.81 -15.87
CA THR A 78 -12.63 -10.69 -16.06
C THR A 78 -12.61 -11.92 -15.14
N MET A 79 -11.58 -12.09 -14.31
CA MET A 79 -11.52 -13.24 -13.42
C MET A 79 -12.49 -13.11 -12.25
N PRO A 80 -13.05 -14.21 -11.74
CA PRO A 80 -13.80 -14.19 -10.50
C PRO A 80 -12.92 -13.74 -9.32
N GLY A 81 -13.45 -12.89 -8.44
CA GLY A 81 -12.71 -12.43 -7.25
C GLY A 81 -11.62 -11.40 -7.55
N VAL A 82 -11.71 -10.68 -8.67
CA VAL A 82 -10.76 -9.60 -9.01
C VAL A 82 -10.68 -8.53 -7.91
N GLU A 83 -11.82 -8.18 -7.32
CA GLU A 83 -11.88 -7.18 -6.22
C GLU A 83 -11.11 -7.65 -4.99
N ASP A 84 -11.29 -8.92 -4.58
CA ASP A 84 -10.56 -9.51 -3.45
C ASP A 84 -9.03 -9.54 -3.74
N THR A 85 -8.65 -9.85 -4.99
CA THR A 85 -7.24 -9.85 -5.41
C THR A 85 -6.65 -8.45 -5.37
N VAL A 86 -7.39 -7.45 -5.86
CA VAL A 86 -6.96 -6.04 -5.80
C VAL A 86 -6.79 -5.60 -4.35
N GLN A 87 -7.76 -5.91 -3.49
CA GLN A 87 -7.68 -5.56 -2.07
C GLN A 87 -6.48 -6.22 -1.38
N LEU A 88 -6.20 -7.49 -1.68
CA LEU A 88 -5.03 -8.18 -1.15
C LEU A 88 -3.73 -7.47 -1.56
N VAL A 89 -3.56 -7.16 -2.84
CA VAL A 89 -2.35 -6.47 -3.33
C VAL A 89 -2.24 -5.05 -2.77
N ILE A 90 -3.35 -4.34 -2.54
CA ILE A 90 -3.34 -3.06 -1.83
C ILE A 90 -2.73 -3.24 -0.43
N VAL A 91 -3.18 -4.24 0.34
CA VAL A 91 -2.65 -4.52 1.68
C VAL A 91 -1.16 -4.84 1.63
N GLU A 92 -0.75 -5.71 0.71
CA GLU A 92 0.66 -6.08 0.52
C GLU A 92 1.53 -4.86 0.18
N THR A 93 1.07 -4.00 -0.73
CA THR A 93 1.78 -2.76 -1.10
C THR A 93 1.91 -1.81 0.10
N VAL A 94 0.86 -1.63 0.91
CA VAL A 94 0.94 -0.82 2.14
C VAL A 94 1.94 -1.42 3.12
N VAL A 95 1.95 -2.74 3.30
CA VAL A 95 2.93 -3.42 4.15
C VAL A 95 4.36 -3.16 3.67
N GLU A 96 4.61 -3.26 2.37
CA GLU A 96 5.92 -2.98 1.77
C GLU A 96 6.35 -1.53 1.99
N GLU A 97 5.45 -0.56 1.79
CA GLU A 97 5.74 0.86 2.04
C GLU A 97 6.06 1.15 3.51
N LEU A 98 5.33 0.53 4.45
CA LEU A 98 5.59 0.67 5.88
C LEU A 98 6.90 0.02 6.31
N GLN A 99 7.29 -1.08 5.67
CA GLN A 99 8.58 -1.75 5.90
C GLN A 99 9.75 -0.95 5.31
N ALA A 100 9.53 -0.33 4.15
CA ALA A 100 10.55 0.47 3.49
C ALA A 100 10.85 1.77 4.26
N ASP A 101 9.82 2.41 4.81
CA ASP A 101 9.96 3.65 5.55
C ASP A 101 8.88 3.78 6.65
N ALA A 102 9.30 3.73 7.90
CA ALA A 102 8.42 3.90 9.05
C ALA A 102 7.65 5.25 9.06
N ARG A 103 8.15 6.27 8.35
CA ARG A 103 7.45 7.56 8.20
C ARG A 103 6.11 7.43 7.49
N ASN A 104 5.92 6.37 6.70
CA ASN A 104 4.64 6.07 6.05
C ASN A 104 3.52 5.74 7.04
N MET A 105 3.86 5.45 8.32
CA MET A 105 2.88 5.38 9.41
C MET A 105 2.06 6.67 9.55
N ARG A 106 2.55 7.83 9.05
CA ARG A 106 1.79 9.09 9.04
C ARG A 106 0.46 8.99 8.30
N HIS A 107 0.36 8.12 7.30
CA HIS A 107 -0.88 7.94 6.53
C HIS A 107 -1.95 7.13 7.29
N ILE A 108 -1.53 6.37 8.30
CA ILE A 108 -2.44 5.69 9.23
C ILE A 108 -2.70 6.57 10.45
N PHE A 109 -1.70 7.34 10.88
CA PHE A 109 -1.71 8.20 12.06
C PHE A 109 -1.33 9.65 11.68
N PRO A 110 -2.21 10.39 10.97
CA PRO A 110 -1.89 11.75 10.55
C PRO A 110 -1.61 12.66 11.74
N TYR A 111 -0.53 13.44 11.68
CA TYR A 111 -0.05 14.29 12.77
C TYR A 111 -1.12 15.25 13.26
N GLU A 112 -1.85 15.89 12.33
CA GLU A 112 -2.91 16.83 12.66
C GLU A 112 -4.04 16.17 13.49
N GLN A 113 -4.36 14.91 13.19
CA GLN A 113 -5.35 14.14 13.95
C GLN A 113 -4.81 13.76 15.34
N LEU A 114 -3.52 13.40 15.44
CA LEU A 114 -2.87 13.12 16.71
C LEU A 114 -2.87 14.35 17.63
N VAL A 115 -2.56 15.53 17.07
CA VAL A 115 -2.62 16.80 17.79
C VAL A 115 -4.05 17.16 18.21
N ALA A 116 -5.02 17.00 17.28
CA ALA A 116 -6.43 17.29 17.57
C ALA A 116 -7.00 16.40 18.71
N ARG A 117 -6.56 15.15 18.78
CA ARG A 117 -6.92 14.21 19.85
C ARG A 117 -6.06 14.36 21.11
N LYS A 118 -5.15 15.34 21.15
CA LYS A 118 -4.18 15.58 22.25
C LYS A 118 -3.24 14.39 22.52
N MET A 119 -3.03 13.55 21.51
CA MET A 119 -2.08 12.43 21.58
C MET A 119 -0.63 12.91 21.40
N LEU A 120 -0.42 14.03 20.70
CA LEU A 120 0.88 14.67 20.51
C LEU A 120 0.81 16.17 20.76
N PRO A 121 1.92 16.79 21.19
CA PRO A 121 2.05 18.24 21.24
C PRO A 121 2.04 18.85 19.82
N ALA A 122 1.53 20.08 19.70
CA ALA A 122 1.63 20.85 18.47
C ALA A 122 3.05 21.38 18.28
N GLY A 123 3.46 21.56 17.01
CA GLY A 123 4.72 22.22 16.67
C GLY A 123 5.95 21.31 16.74
N LEU A 124 5.78 20.00 16.66
CA LEU A 124 6.90 19.07 16.56
C LEU A 124 7.67 19.30 15.26
N GLU A 125 9.00 19.28 15.35
CA GLU A 125 9.90 19.39 14.21
C GLU A 125 9.99 18.06 13.43
N HIS A 126 10.51 18.11 12.22
CA HIS A 126 10.61 16.95 11.33
C HIS A 126 11.31 15.73 11.98
N ASP A 127 12.44 15.98 12.66
CA ASP A 127 13.21 14.91 13.31
C ASP A 127 12.45 14.28 14.50
N GLN A 128 11.66 15.09 15.20
CA GLN A 128 10.82 14.63 16.29
C GLN A 128 9.66 13.75 15.78
N LEU A 129 9.03 14.16 14.67
CA LEU A 129 8.00 13.36 14.01
C LEU A 129 8.59 12.04 13.47
N HIS A 130 9.80 12.08 12.89
CA HIS A 130 10.50 10.88 12.45
C HIS A 130 10.77 9.92 13.63
N ALA A 131 11.25 10.43 14.76
CA ALA A 131 11.45 9.64 15.97
C ALA A 131 10.14 9.00 16.46
N PHE A 132 9.05 9.78 16.45
CA PHE A 132 7.73 9.29 16.86
C PHE A 132 7.25 8.14 15.96
N TYR A 133 7.27 8.30 14.64
CA TYR A 133 6.80 7.25 13.71
C TYR A 133 7.68 6.00 13.74
N ASN A 134 8.99 6.14 13.97
CA ASN A 134 9.87 4.99 14.21
C ASN A 134 9.51 4.24 15.50
N CYS A 135 9.24 4.97 16.60
CA CYS A 135 8.76 4.37 17.84
C CYS A 135 7.45 3.63 17.60
N LEU A 136 6.49 4.27 16.93
CA LEU A 136 5.17 3.71 16.67
C LEU A 136 5.25 2.44 15.81
N ALA A 137 6.06 2.42 14.76
CA ALA A 137 6.33 1.22 13.96
C ALA A 137 6.92 0.08 14.80
N GLY A 138 7.86 0.38 15.70
CA GLY A 138 8.40 -0.59 16.65
C GLY A 138 7.36 -1.16 17.61
N LYS A 139 6.47 -0.32 18.14
CA LYS A 139 5.38 -0.74 19.02
C LYS A 139 4.34 -1.58 18.27
N VAL A 140 3.99 -1.21 17.03
CA VAL A 140 3.09 -2.00 16.16
C VAL A 140 3.69 -3.39 15.93
N ASN A 141 4.95 -3.47 15.50
CA ASN A 141 5.63 -4.75 15.27
C ASN A 141 5.74 -5.64 16.51
N SER A 142 5.76 -5.04 17.71
CA SER A 142 5.80 -5.80 18.96
C SER A 142 4.42 -6.21 19.49
N THR A 143 3.35 -5.58 19.00
CA THR A 143 1.98 -5.78 19.48
C THR A 143 1.19 -6.73 18.57
N PHE A 144 1.40 -6.65 17.26
CA PHE A 144 0.75 -7.50 16.27
C PHE A 144 1.69 -8.63 15.85
N VAL A 145 1.13 -9.82 15.56
CA VAL A 145 1.91 -10.98 15.16
C VAL A 145 2.64 -10.74 13.84
N THR A 146 1.98 -10.05 12.91
CA THR A 146 2.54 -9.62 11.62
C THR A 146 2.07 -8.21 11.29
N LEU A 147 2.83 -7.50 10.45
CA LEU A 147 2.43 -6.19 9.95
C LEU A 147 1.17 -6.30 9.07
N ASP A 148 1.03 -7.40 8.31
CA ASP A 148 -0.17 -7.69 7.52
C ASP A 148 -1.43 -7.74 8.39
N GLN A 149 -1.37 -8.38 9.56
CA GLN A 149 -2.47 -8.38 10.51
C GLN A 149 -2.86 -6.97 10.95
N PHE A 150 -1.87 -6.14 11.23
CA PHE A 150 -2.11 -4.74 11.60
C PHE A 150 -2.76 -3.98 10.44
N VAL A 151 -2.17 -4.03 9.24
CA VAL A 151 -2.67 -3.30 8.06
C VAL A 151 -4.10 -3.76 7.71
N ASN A 152 -4.36 -5.07 7.68
CA ASN A 152 -5.71 -5.60 7.46
C ASN A 152 -6.72 -5.07 8.48
N ALA A 153 -6.36 -5.05 9.77
CA ALA A 153 -7.24 -4.57 10.82
C ALA A 153 -7.52 -3.06 10.68
N VAL A 154 -6.51 -2.26 10.32
CA VAL A 154 -6.65 -0.81 10.05
C VAL A 154 -7.55 -0.58 8.84
N MET A 155 -7.29 -1.26 7.74
CA MET A 155 -8.03 -1.09 6.48
C MET A 155 -9.49 -1.55 6.58
N ALA A 156 -9.78 -2.53 7.44
CA ALA A 156 -11.13 -3.00 7.73
C ALA A 156 -11.82 -2.21 8.87
N ASP A 157 -11.18 -1.17 9.43
CA ASP A 157 -11.64 -0.41 10.60
C ASP A 157 -12.01 -1.32 11.79
N THR A 158 -11.23 -2.40 11.99
CA THR A 158 -11.43 -3.38 13.07
C THR A 158 -10.39 -3.28 14.17
N VAL A 159 -9.44 -2.35 14.03
CA VAL A 159 -8.42 -2.08 15.05
C VAL A 159 -9.08 -1.54 16.31
N ASN A 160 -8.70 -2.12 17.45
CA ASN A 160 -9.16 -1.63 18.73
C ASN A 160 -8.56 -0.24 19.04
N THR A 161 -9.42 0.78 19.10
CA THR A 161 -9.04 2.20 19.33
C THR A 161 -8.20 2.36 20.60
N SER A 162 -8.54 1.68 21.70
CA SER A 162 -7.78 1.78 22.95
C SER A 162 -6.37 1.17 22.83
N THR A 163 -6.20 0.15 22.00
CA THR A 163 -4.88 -0.40 21.69
C THR A 163 -4.04 0.64 20.93
N MET A 164 -4.62 1.29 19.92
CA MET A 164 -3.90 2.32 19.16
C MET A 164 -3.52 3.51 20.01
N GLN A 165 -4.46 4.05 20.79
CA GLN A 165 -4.19 5.15 21.74
C GLN A 165 -3.07 4.81 22.72
N ARG A 166 -3.02 3.57 23.21
CA ARG A 166 -1.94 3.12 24.09
C ARG A 166 -0.58 3.12 23.39
N LEU A 167 -0.50 2.65 22.12
CA LEU A 167 0.76 2.66 21.35
C LEU A 167 1.22 4.10 21.09
N GLU A 168 0.31 4.95 20.63
CA GLU A 168 0.56 6.39 20.42
C GLU A 168 1.05 7.05 21.70
N GLY A 169 0.34 6.82 22.82
CA GLY A 169 0.66 7.40 24.11
C GLY A 169 1.99 6.99 24.69
N HIS A 170 2.35 5.72 24.55
CA HIS A 170 3.67 5.26 24.98
C HIS A 170 4.78 5.98 24.21
N CYS A 171 4.65 6.14 22.90
CA CYS A 171 5.65 6.84 22.11
C CYS A 171 5.71 8.33 22.42
N ALA A 172 4.55 8.98 22.66
CA ALA A 172 4.49 10.39 23.02
C ALA A 172 5.14 10.65 24.38
N ASN A 173 4.86 9.79 25.36
CA ASN A 173 5.45 9.89 26.69
C ASN A 173 6.96 9.61 26.65
N ASP A 174 7.38 8.50 26.01
CA ASP A 174 8.80 8.09 25.95
C ASP A 174 9.70 9.14 25.27
N LEU A 175 9.16 9.88 24.29
CA LEU A 175 9.95 10.83 23.49
C LEU A 175 9.83 12.28 23.90
N PHE A 176 8.68 12.69 24.49
CA PHE A 176 8.36 14.10 24.70
C PHE A 176 7.90 14.42 26.14
N ASP A 177 7.97 13.44 27.06
CA ASP A 177 7.36 13.57 28.41
C ASP A 177 5.88 14.04 28.34
N TRP A 178 5.18 13.62 27.26
CA TRP A 178 3.82 14.04 27.00
C TRP A 178 2.82 13.10 27.68
N GLU A 179 2.24 13.58 28.80
CA GLU A 179 1.19 12.85 29.50
C GLU A 179 -0.15 13.05 28.77
N ILE A 180 -0.73 11.96 28.32
CA ILE A 180 -2.09 11.98 27.79
C ILE A 180 -3.03 12.10 28.97
N THR A 181 -3.62 13.27 29.14
CA THR A 181 -4.75 13.44 30.04
C THR A 181 -5.89 12.56 29.50
N GLU A 182 -6.34 11.57 30.30
CA GLU A 182 -7.36 10.58 29.90
C GLU A 182 -8.43 11.20 28.99
N VAL A 183 -8.47 10.76 27.75
CA VAL A 183 -9.60 11.06 26.87
C VAL A 183 -10.75 10.24 27.41
N GLU A 184 -11.77 10.88 27.98
CA GLU A 184 -13.03 10.22 28.32
C GLU A 184 -13.50 9.45 27.09
N VAL A 185 -13.45 8.13 27.16
CA VAL A 185 -14.04 7.26 26.17
C VAL A 185 -15.55 7.48 26.29
N ILE A 186 -16.09 8.33 25.44
CA ILE A 186 -17.53 8.43 25.27
C ILE A 186 -17.95 7.12 24.62
N GLU A 187 -18.30 6.13 25.45
CA GLU A 187 -19.02 4.95 25.00
C GLU A 187 -20.37 5.43 24.45
N THR A 188 -20.44 5.58 23.13
CA THR A 188 -21.73 5.72 22.45
C THR A 188 -22.39 4.33 22.46
N ASN A 189 -23.34 4.18 23.38
CA ASN A 189 -24.30 3.07 23.42
C ASN A 189 -25.14 2.99 22.12
#